data_65d6c14bab4c337ad44545abc7b2e7e9
#
_entry.id   65d6c14bab4c337ad44545abc7b2e7e9
#
_cell.length_a   1.000
_cell.length_b   1.000
_cell.length_c   1.000
_cell.angle_alpha   90.00
_cell.angle_beta   90.00
_cell.angle_gamma   90.00
#
_symmetry.space_group_name_H-M   'P 1'
#
loop_
_entity.id
_entity.type
_entity.pdbx_description
1 polymer ?
#
loop_
_entity_poly.entity_id
_entity_poly.type
_entity_poly.pdbx_seq_one_letter_code
_entity_poly.pdbx_strand_id
1 'polypeptide(L)'
;MFKLLMSSVLSLTTLLAAVTFATPAAAQEPIVLRTGSFAPPNSVFTRYWVSFKQNIETQSKGAIRVELNTNDPNEANLLSNVRRGRVECVGASLQGSSTVLPEIAVLQQPYLFSSFAQVDAAYDKGLADNFRRLFAARGLAMLQFVEVGFTHTYSTMPIRTPADVKGQKLRATQSRASQAWVRATGGEAVVLPIAEAVPGLQTGLIKGGESGVIVYGGLIAKAAPHYTLTAHAFDSGALLCNKEWYDKLKPEHQAIVTAAWDARAQARDARADNEKFLADAASRGITVRKPSAAELEAWRAVGKRAADELLAQMSPEARQIRDEIARDIAGVR
;
A
#
# COMPACT_ATOMS: atom_id res chain seq x y z
N MET A 1 -32.70 17.93 -104.91
CA MET A 1 -32.87 16.73 -104.18
C MET A 1 -31.92 16.78 -102.97
N PHE A 2 -32.42 17.14 -101.80
CA PHE A 2 -31.63 17.36 -100.59
C PHE A 2 -31.64 16.10 -99.77
N LYS A 3 -30.42 15.66 -99.31
CA LYS A 3 -30.30 14.63 -98.31
C LYS A 3 -29.80 15.27 -97.01
N LEU A 4 -30.65 15.17 -95.97
CA LEU A 4 -30.32 15.52 -94.60
C LEU A 4 -29.38 14.50 -94.02
N LEU A 5 -28.33 14.99 -93.40
CA LEU A 5 -27.40 14.26 -92.58
C LEU A 5 -27.75 14.60 -91.05
N MET A 6 -28.23 13.64 -90.35
CA MET A 6 -28.38 13.75 -88.84
C MET A 6 -27.09 13.37 -88.18
N SER A 7 -26.48 14.32 -87.47
CA SER A 7 -25.32 14.05 -86.59
C SER A 7 -25.83 13.70 -85.21
N SER A 8 -25.56 12.50 -84.74
CA SER A 8 -25.81 12.06 -83.36
C SER A 8 -24.65 12.50 -82.47
N VAL A 9 -24.92 13.35 -81.48
CA VAL A 9 -23.97 13.74 -80.46
C VAL A 9 -24.09 12.76 -79.29
N LEU A 10 -23.08 11.98 -79.04
CA LEU A 10 -22.99 11.02 -77.94
C LEU A 10 -22.42 11.76 -76.72
N SER A 11 -23.27 12.08 -75.74
CA SER A 11 -22.85 12.71 -74.48
C SER A 11 -22.25 11.66 -73.56
N LEU A 12 -20.94 11.73 -73.35
CA LEU A 12 -20.18 10.88 -72.42
C LEU A 12 -20.21 11.52 -71.03
N THR A 13 -21.12 11.07 -70.15
CA THR A 13 -21.15 11.48 -68.74
C THR A 13 -20.08 10.73 -67.96
N THR A 14 -18.97 11.40 -67.65
CA THR A 14 -17.93 10.92 -66.72
C THR A 14 -18.40 10.99 -65.27
N LEU A 15 -18.66 9.83 -64.67
CA LEU A 15 -18.98 9.69 -63.27
C LEU A 15 -17.67 9.77 -62.44
N LEU A 16 -17.42 10.93 -61.84
CA LEU A 16 -16.26 11.15 -60.96
C LEU A 16 -16.58 10.49 -59.58
N ALA A 17 -16.06 9.28 -59.35
CA ALA A 17 -16.15 8.64 -58.06
C ALA A 17 -15.20 9.35 -57.08
N ALA A 18 -15.71 10.13 -56.16
CA ALA A 18 -14.98 10.74 -55.05
C ALA A 18 -14.52 9.63 -54.09
N VAL A 19 -13.27 9.20 -54.22
CA VAL A 19 -12.62 8.34 -53.20
C VAL A 19 -12.28 9.22 -52.01
N THR A 20 -13.11 9.16 -50.97
CA THR A 20 -12.80 9.75 -49.67
C THR A 20 -11.72 8.93 -49.01
N PHE A 21 -10.48 9.40 -49.06
CA PHE A 21 -9.41 8.91 -48.23
C PHE A 21 -9.77 9.26 -46.78
N ALA A 22 -10.23 8.29 -46.04
CA ALA A 22 -10.33 8.39 -44.56
C ALA A 22 -8.88 8.58 -44.07
N THR A 23 -8.50 9.79 -43.68
CA THR A 23 -7.28 10.04 -42.94
C THR A 23 -7.27 9.14 -41.70
N PRO A 24 -6.24 8.29 -41.52
CA PRO A 24 -6.17 7.53 -40.25
C PRO A 24 -6.17 8.56 -39.13
N ALA A 25 -7.13 8.43 -38.21
CA ALA A 25 -7.14 9.23 -36.99
C ALA A 25 -5.77 9.06 -36.34
N ALA A 26 -5.03 10.15 -36.22
CA ALA A 26 -3.73 10.12 -35.57
C ALA A 26 -3.92 9.44 -34.20
N ALA A 27 -3.32 8.28 -34.01
CA ALA A 27 -3.42 7.56 -32.75
C ALA A 27 -2.86 8.51 -31.68
N GLN A 28 -3.72 8.94 -30.77
CA GLN A 28 -3.31 9.81 -29.66
C GLN A 28 -2.24 9.06 -28.87
N GLU A 29 -1.10 9.70 -28.62
CA GLU A 29 -0.05 9.09 -27.81
C GLU A 29 -0.61 8.63 -26.44
N PRO A 30 -0.26 7.43 -25.97
CA PRO A 30 -0.78 6.92 -24.72
C PRO A 30 -0.33 7.79 -23.56
N ILE A 31 -1.24 7.99 -22.59
CA ILE A 31 -0.92 8.59 -21.30
C ILE A 31 0.06 7.65 -20.58
N VAL A 32 1.24 8.15 -20.20
CA VAL A 32 2.20 7.36 -19.44
C VAL A 32 1.89 7.45 -17.94
N LEU A 33 1.72 6.30 -17.29
CA LEU A 33 1.60 6.16 -15.85
C LEU A 33 2.85 5.46 -15.32
N ARG A 34 3.78 6.23 -14.78
CA ARG A 34 4.97 5.70 -14.10
C ARG A 34 4.64 5.41 -12.65
N THR A 35 5.09 4.27 -12.16
CA THR A 35 4.86 3.89 -10.76
C THR A 35 6.16 3.79 -9.99
N GLY A 36 6.06 3.91 -8.66
CA GLY A 36 7.13 3.62 -7.72
C GLY A 36 6.61 2.84 -6.52
N SER A 37 7.32 1.81 -6.11
CA SER A 37 6.97 1.02 -4.92
C SER A 37 8.15 0.21 -4.43
N PHE A 38 8.10 -0.23 -3.18
CA PHE A 38 8.94 -1.30 -2.67
C PHE A 38 8.06 -2.52 -2.37
N ALA A 39 8.20 -3.55 -3.19
CA ALA A 39 7.49 -4.81 -3.01
C ALA A 39 8.49 -5.96 -2.96
N PRO A 40 8.51 -6.78 -1.89
CA PRO A 40 9.37 -7.95 -1.85
C PRO A 40 9.15 -8.84 -3.08
N PRO A 41 10.21 -9.38 -3.71
CA PRO A 41 10.07 -10.23 -4.88
C PRO A 41 9.13 -11.42 -4.62
N ASN A 42 8.30 -11.76 -5.61
CA ASN A 42 7.32 -12.86 -5.55
C ASN A 42 6.26 -12.72 -4.45
N SER A 43 6.13 -11.54 -3.83
CA SER A 43 5.07 -11.27 -2.85
C SER A 43 3.71 -11.00 -3.52
N VAL A 44 2.65 -11.01 -2.71
CA VAL A 44 1.33 -10.55 -3.14
C VAL A 44 1.39 -9.14 -3.73
N PHE A 45 2.22 -8.25 -3.17
CA PHE A 45 2.34 -6.87 -3.65
C PHE A 45 2.87 -6.81 -5.08
N THR A 46 3.92 -7.59 -5.41
CA THR A 46 4.46 -7.65 -6.77
C THR A 46 3.43 -8.17 -7.76
N ARG A 47 2.68 -9.23 -7.39
CA ARG A 47 1.62 -9.79 -8.24
C ARG A 47 0.53 -8.76 -8.53
N TYR A 48 0.10 -8.00 -7.52
CA TYR A 48 -0.94 -6.98 -7.69
C TYR A 48 -0.48 -5.76 -8.48
N TRP A 49 0.80 -5.37 -8.41
CA TRP A 49 1.34 -4.36 -9.31
C TRP A 49 1.31 -4.80 -10.78
N VAL A 50 1.63 -6.06 -11.05
CA VAL A 50 1.51 -6.64 -12.41
C VAL A 50 0.05 -6.63 -12.87
N SER A 51 -0.88 -7.06 -12.01
CA SER A 51 -2.32 -7.02 -12.32
C SER A 51 -2.83 -5.59 -12.52
N PHE A 52 -2.38 -4.64 -11.72
CA PHE A 52 -2.70 -3.21 -11.87
C PHE A 52 -2.33 -2.69 -13.26
N LYS A 53 -1.10 -2.98 -13.70
CA LYS A 53 -0.66 -2.65 -15.05
C LYS A 53 -1.55 -3.28 -16.11
N GLN A 54 -1.76 -4.60 -16.05
CA GLN A 54 -2.56 -5.33 -17.01
C GLN A 54 -4.00 -4.82 -17.10
N ASN A 55 -4.63 -4.56 -15.94
CA ASN A 55 -5.98 -4.06 -15.84
C ASN A 55 -6.12 -2.69 -16.51
N ILE A 56 -5.20 -1.77 -16.21
CA ILE A 56 -5.23 -0.41 -16.80
C ILE A 56 -5.04 -0.46 -18.30
N GLU A 57 -3.99 -1.15 -18.78
CA GLU A 57 -3.68 -1.19 -20.21
C GLU A 57 -4.79 -1.87 -21.02
N THR A 58 -5.38 -2.94 -20.47
CA THR A 58 -6.49 -3.66 -21.12
C THR A 58 -7.78 -2.82 -21.14
N GLN A 59 -8.20 -2.28 -19.98
CA GLN A 59 -9.46 -1.55 -19.87
C GLN A 59 -9.41 -0.20 -20.59
N SER A 60 -8.25 0.46 -20.62
CA SER A 60 -8.05 1.68 -21.40
C SER A 60 -7.84 1.44 -22.90
N LYS A 61 -7.80 0.16 -23.32
CA LYS A 61 -7.49 -0.23 -24.73
C LYS A 61 -6.18 0.39 -25.23
N GLY A 62 -5.19 0.48 -24.34
CA GLY A 62 -3.89 1.06 -24.61
C GLY A 62 -3.80 2.58 -24.57
N ALA A 63 -4.89 3.27 -24.19
CA ALA A 63 -4.85 4.74 -24.01
C ALA A 63 -4.01 5.15 -22.79
N ILE A 64 -3.79 4.26 -21.83
CA ILE A 64 -2.86 4.44 -20.71
C ILE A 64 -1.84 3.31 -20.75
N ARG A 65 -0.54 3.68 -20.74
CA ARG A 65 0.59 2.75 -20.65
C ARG A 65 1.23 2.85 -19.28
N VAL A 66 1.41 1.71 -18.60
CA VAL A 66 1.97 1.68 -17.25
C VAL A 66 3.41 1.23 -17.25
N GLU A 67 4.29 2.03 -16.64
CA GLU A 67 5.69 1.72 -16.41
C GLU A 67 5.91 1.38 -14.93
N LEU A 68 6.15 0.09 -14.65
CA LEU A 68 6.29 -0.41 -13.28
C LEU A 68 7.72 -0.27 -12.77
N ASN A 69 7.87 0.30 -11.58
CA ASN A 69 9.06 0.19 -10.74
C ASN A 69 8.64 -0.27 -9.34
N THR A 70 8.94 -1.51 -8.99
CA THR A 70 8.57 -2.12 -7.69
C THR A 70 9.78 -2.35 -6.78
N ASN A 71 10.95 -1.79 -7.11
CA ASN A 71 12.22 -2.06 -6.44
C ASN A 71 12.87 -0.81 -5.81
N ASP A 72 12.10 0.23 -5.50
CA ASP A 72 12.64 1.41 -4.85
C ASP A 72 12.41 1.34 -3.33
N PRO A 73 13.45 1.06 -2.52
CA PRO A 73 13.32 0.91 -1.08
C PRO A 73 13.22 2.25 -0.33
N ASN A 74 13.36 3.37 -1.03
CA ASN A 74 13.35 4.71 -0.42
C ASN A 74 11.97 5.35 -0.52
N GLU A 75 11.09 5.03 0.43
CA GLU A 75 9.71 5.55 0.46
C GLU A 75 9.66 7.09 0.58
N ALA A 76 10.62 7.73 1.23
CA ALA A 76 10.67 9.19 1.30
C ALA A 76 10.89 9.81 -0.09
N ASN A 77 11.76 9.20 -0.91
CA ASN A 77 11.95 9.61 -2.29
C ASN A 77 10.70 9.34 -3.14
N LEU A 78 10.06 8.17 -2.97
CA LEU A 78 8.82 7.83 -3.67
C LEU A 78 7.73 8.88 -3.42
N LEU A 79 7.49 9.21 -2.15
CA LEU A 79 6.49 10.20 -1.75
C LEU A 79 6.84 11.62 -2.22
N SER A 80 8.13 11.98 -2.20
CA SER A 80 8.59 13.25 -2.76
C SER A 80 8.39 13.31 -4.28
N ASN A 81 8.68 12.22 -4.99
CA ASN A 81 8.57 12.14 -6.45
C ASN A 81 7.12 12.20 -6.92
N VAL A 82 6.20 11.46 -6.28
CA VAL A 82 4.78 11.51 -6.65
C VAL A 82 4.18 12.89 -6.37
N ARG A 83 4.52 13.52 -5.25
CA ARG A 83 4.04 14.88 -4.95
C ARG A 83 4.51 15.92 -5.96
N ARG A 84 5.72 15.76 -6.51
CA ARG A 84 6.29 16.65 -7.53
C ARG A 84 5.91 16.27 -8.97
N GLY A 85 5.08 15.24 -9.16
CA GLY A 85 4.70 14.75 -10.49
C GLY A 85 5.84 14.13 -11.30
N ARG A 86 6.91 13.64 -10.65
CA ARG A 86 8.01 12.93 -11.33
C ARG A 86 7.64 11.49 -11.65
N VAL A 87 6.75 10.91 -10.85
CA VAL A 87 6.02 9.67 -11.08
C VAL A 87 4.55 9.93 -10.83
N GLU A 88 3.68 9.21 -11.51
CA GLU A 88 2.24 9.43 -11.45
C GLU A 88 1.63 8.77 -10.22
N CYS A 89 2.01 7.53 -9.89
CA CYS A 89 1.47 6.82 -8.74
C CYS A 89 2.56 6.07 -7.97
N VAL A 90 2.35 5.89 -6.67
CA VAL A 90 3.24 5.11 -5.79
C VAL A 90 2.44 4.23 -4.86
N GLY A 91 3.03 3.08 -4.48
CA GLY A 91 2.62 2.33 -3.30
C GLY A 91 3.55 2.67 -2.15
N ALA A 92 3.00 3.15 -1.06
CA ALA A 92 3.75 3.49 0.14
C ALA A 92 3.14 2.81 1.37
N SER A 93 3.98 2.42 2.34
CA SER A 93 3.51 1.91 3.64
C SER A 93 2.80 3.02 4.43
N LEU A 94 2.03 2.65 5.47
CA LEU A 94 1.48 3.65 6.40
C LEU A 94 2.61 4.41 7.11
N GLN A 95 3.73 3.74 7.39
CA GLN A 95 4.91 4.33 8.01
C GLN A 95 5.51 5.43 7.13
N GLY A 96 5.74 5.12 5.85
CA GLY A 96 6.19 6.11 4.88
C GLY A 96 5.17 7.23 4.70
N SER A 97 3.90 6.86 4.51
CA SER A 97 2.78 7.80 4.34
C SER A 97 2.63 8.77 5.52
N SER A 98 2.98 8.36 6.74
CA SER A 98 2.92 9.20 7.94
C SER A 98 3.88 10.40 7.90
N THR A 99 4.90 10.37 7.03
CA THR A 99 5.81 11.52 6.82
C THR A 99 5.14 12.67 6.07
N VAL A 100 4.10 12.36 5.28
CA VAL A 100 3.31 13.35 4.53
C VAL A 100 1.98 13.63 5.23
N LEU A 101 1.39 12.60 5.83
CA LEU A 101 0.10 12.64 6.53
C LEU A 101 0.25 12.00 7.91
N PRO A 102 0.71 12.74 8.94
CA PRO A 102 0.93 12.19 10.29
C PRO A 102 -0.31 11.55 10.91
N GLU A 103 -1.50 12.00 10.53
CA GLU A 103 -2.80 11.50 10.99
C GLU A 103 -2.99 10.01 10.69
N ILE A 104 -2.37 9.49 9.63
CA ILE A 104 -2.53 8.09 9.22
C ILE A 104 -1.93 7.12 10.25
N ALA A 105 -1.01 7.57 11.10
CA ALA A 105 -0.42 6.75 12.15
C ALA A 105 -1.46 6.24 13.17
N VAL A 106 -2.65 6.85 13.23
CA VAL A 106 -3.75 6.37 14.08
C VAL A 106 -4.19 4.95 13.72
N LEU A 107 -4.09 4.57 12.44
CA LEU A 107 -4.42 3.21 11.98
C LEU A 107 -3.48 2.15 12.55
N GLN A 108 -2.28 2.55 12.94
CA GLN A 108 -1.27 1.69 13.57
C GLN A 108 -1.30 1.77 15.11
N GLN A 109 -2.34 2.39 15.69
CA GLN A 109 -2.50 2.40 17.15
C GLN A 109 -2.46 0.96 17.67
N PRO A 110 -1.62 0.67 18.68
CA PRO A 110 -1.55 -0.67 19.25
C PRO A 110 -2.91 -1.16 19.71
N TYR A 111 -3.26 -2.37 19.26
CA TYR A 111 -4.51 -3.08 19.53
C TYR A 111 -5.80 -2.32 19.18
N LEU A 112 -5.74 -1.40 18.20
CA LEU A 112 -6.94 -0.78 17.62
C LEU A 112 -7.86 -1.84 17.00
N PHE A 113 -7.28 -2.77 16.26
CA PHE A 113 -7.96 -3.92 15.69
C PHE A 113 -7.50 -5.21 16.37
N SER A 114 -8.43 -6.12 16.63
CA SER A 114 -8.16 -7.43 17.23
C SER A 114 -8.46 -8.61 16.31
N SER A 115 -9.09 -8.36 15.16
CA SER A 115 -9.43 -9.37 14.16
C SER A 115 -9.52 -8.76 12.76
N PHE A 116 -9.38 -9.60 11.74
CA PHE A 116 -9.64 -9.19 10.36
C PHE A 116 -11.09 -8.75 10.13
N ALA A 117 -12.04 -9.33 10.85
CA ALA A 117 -13.45 -8.91 10.78
C ALA A 117 -13.63 -7.45 11.21
N GLN A 118 -12.90 -6.99 12.24
CA GLN A 118 -12.92 -5.59 12.65
C GLN A 118 -12.29 -4.68 11.58
N VAL A 119 -11.20 -5.12 10.98
CA VAL A 119 -10.57 -4.39 9.87
C VAL A 119 -11.56 -4.25 8.71
N ASP A 120 -12.15 -5.35 8.26
CA ASP A 120 -13.11 -5.35 7.16
C ASP A 120 -14.31 -4.43 7.46
N ALA A 121 -14.84 -4.48 8.68
CA ALA A 121 -15.94 -3.62 9.10
C ALA A 121 -15.59 -2.12 9.04
N ALA A 122 -14.39 -1.73 9.46
CA ALA A 122 -13.95 -0.34 9.39
C ALA A 122 -13.80 0.13 7.94
N TYR A 123 -13.19 -0.70 7.08
CA TYR A 123 -13.03 -0.37 5.66
C TYR A 123 -14.38 -0.29 4.93
N ASP A 124 -15.32 -1.18 5.25
CA ASP A 124 -16.66 -1.20 4.64
C ASP A 124 -17.51 0.01 5.03
N LYS A 125 -17.23 0.64 6.18
CA LYS A 125 -17.91 1.84 6.65
C LYS A 125 -17.28 3.17 6.21
N GLY A 126 -16.39 3.13 5.20
CA GLY A 126 -15.89 4.33 4.54
C GLY A 126 -14.63 4.93 5.16
N LEU A 127 -13.87 4.16 5.94
CA LEU A 127 -12.57 4.61 6.48
C LEU A 127 -11.67 5.25 5.44
N ALA A 128 -11.67 4.71 4.20
CA ALA A 128 -10.86 5.22 3.11
C ALA A 128 -11.21 6.68 2.73
N ASP A 129 -12.48 7.10 2.86
CA ASP A 129 -12.92 8.43 2.43
C ASP A 129 -12.32 9.53 3.33
N ASN A 130 -12.18 9.27 4.62
CA ASN A 130 -11.48 10.18 5.53
C ASN A 130 -10.05 10.44 5.06
N PHE A 131 -9.34 9.38 4.71
CA PHE A 131 -7.94 9.52 4.27
C PHE A 131 -7.81 10.05 2.84
N ARG A 132 -8.75 9.77 1.92
CA ARG A 132 -8.80 10.40 0.59
C ARG A 132 -8.86 11.92 0.71
N ARG A 133 -9.73 12.44 1.57
CA ARG A 133 -9.85 13.89 1.83
C ARG A 133 -8.54 14.48 2.40
N LEU A 134 -7.93 13.81 3.36
CA LEU A 134 -6.69 14.27 3.99
C LEU A 134 -5.49 14.26 3.03
N PHE A 135 -5.35 13.20 2.22
CA PHE A 135 -4.31 13.14 1.19
C PHE A 135 -4.55 14.16 0.07
N ALA A 136 -5.81 14.40 -0.31
CA ALA A 136 -6.15 15.40 -1.32
C ALA A 136 -5.68 16.81 -0.91
N ALA A 137 -5.83 17.16 0.36
CA ALA A 137 -5.33 18.43 0.90
C ALA A 137 -3.79 18.55 0.85
N ARG A 138 -3.08 17.45 0.60
CA ARG A 138 -1.62 17.39 0.49
C ARG A 138 -1.13 17.12 -0.95
N GLY A 139 -2.03 17.28 -1.93
CA GLY A 139 -1.72 17.12 -3.36
C GLY A 139 -1.61 15.67 -3.82
N LEU A 140 -2.20 14.73 -3.09
CA LEU A 140 -2.21 13.31 -3.41
C LEU A 140 -3.64 12.79 -3.58
N ALA A 141 -3.90 12.02 -4.63
CA ALA A 141 -5.12 11.25 -4.81
C ALA A 141 -4.89 9.84 -4.26
N MET A 142 -5.54 9.52 -3.15
CA MET A 142 -5.52 8.17 -2.59
C MET A 142 -6.53 7.29 -3.31
N LEU A 143 -6.07 6.23 -3.97
CA LEU A 143 -6.94 5.29 -4.69
C LEU A 143 -7.49 4.23 -3.73
N GLN A 144 -6.62 3.45 -3.10
CA GLN A 144 -6.97 2.32 -2.25
C GLN A 144 -5.99 2.18 -1.08
N PHE A 145 -6.44 1.49 -0.04
CA PHE A 145 -5.53 0.84 0.90
C PHE A 145 -5.01 -0.49 0.33
N VAL A 146 -3.83 -0.89 0.80
CA VAL A 146 -3.17 -2.15 0.44
C VAL A 146 -2.89 -2.92 1.72
N GLU A 147 -3.55 -4.04 1.94
CA GLU A 147 -3.41 -4.80 3.18
C GLU A 147 -2.03 -5.46 3.28
N VAL A 148 -1.37 -5.30 4.42
CA VAL A 148 -0.16 -6.02 4.81
C VAL A 148 -0.49 -7.09 5.86
N GLY A 149 -1.35 -6.75 6.81
CA GLY A 149 -1.81 -7.64 7.88
C GLY A 149 -1.32 -7.22 9.26
N PHE A 150 -1.50 -8.10 10.25
CA PHE A 150 -1.04 -7.80 11.60
C PHE A 150 0.47 -7.74 11.73
N THR A 151 0.93 -6.77 12.51
CA THR A 151 2.34 -6.56 12.84
C THR A 151 2.70 -7.34 14.09
N HIS A 152 3.87 -7.97 14.04
CA HIS A 152 4.41 -8.82 15.09
C HIS A 152 5.85 -8.46 15.40
N THR A 153 6.38 -8.98 16.51
CA THR A 153 7.76 -8.72 16.94
C THR A 153 8.71 -9.77 16.38
N TYR A 154 9.80 -9.33 15.72
CA TYR A 154 10.90 -10.19 15.31
C TYR A 154 12.18 -9.89 16.09
N SER A 155 13.08 -10.89 16.25
CA SER A 155 14.34 -10.70 16.96
C SER A 155 15.38 -11.75 16.64
N THR A 156 16.64 -11.42 16.99
CA THR A 156 17.77 -12.37 16.95
C THR A 156 17.79 -13.34 18.14
N MET A 157 16.95 -13.10 19.16
CA MET A 157 16.85 -13.90 20.38
C MET A 157 15.37 -14.18 20.71
N PRO A 158 15.06 -15.25 21.46
CA PRO A 158 13.68 -15.51 21.85
C PRO A 158 13.10 -14.37 22.69
N ILE A 159 11.91 -13.89 22.30
CA ILE A 159 11.12 -12.89 23.03
C ILE A 159 9.77 -13.52 23.41
N ARG A 160 9.41 -13.47 24.70
CA ARG A 160 8.14 -13.96 25.23
C ARG A 160 7.24 -12.83 25.72
N THR A 161 7.85 -11.91 26.46
CA THR A 161 7.17 -10.79 27.11
C THR A 161 7.90 -9.48 26.82
N PRO A 162 7.30 -8.33 27.09
CA PRO A 162 7.98 -7.05 26.99
C PRO A 162 9.25 -6.94 27.85
N ALA A 163 9.34 -7.71 28.94
CA ALA A 163 10.53 -7.70 29.80
C ALA A 163 11.79 -8.18 29.08
N ASP A 164 11.64 -9.08 28.09
CA ASP A 164 12.77 -9.64 27.35
C ASP A 164 13.43 -8.62 26.40
N VAL A 165 12.76 -7.53 26.09
CA VAL A 165 13.26 -6.46 25.20
C VAL A 165 13.66 -5.19 25.96
N LYS A 166 13.54 -5.18 27.29
CA LYS A 166 13.91 -4.03 28.09
C LYS A 166 15.38 -3.69 27.91
N GLY A 167 15.66 -2.42 27.55
CA GLY A 167 17.02 -1.93 27.27
C GLY A 167 17.65 -2.45 25.98
N GLN A 168 16.93 -3.26 25.19
CA GLN A 168 17.41 -3.70 23.88
C GLN A 168 17.14 -2.64 22.81
N LYS A 169 18.10 -2.48 21.89
CA LYS A 169 17.90 -1.64 20.71
C LYS A 169 17.03 -2.37 19.70
N LEU A 170 15.86 -1.82 19.46
CA LEU A 170 14.89 -2.36 18.51
C LEU A 170 14.67 -1.36 17.37
N ARG A 171 14.55 -1.89 16.15
CA ARG A 171 14.14 -1.07 15.03
C ARG A 171 12.73 -0.54 15.27
N ALA A 172 12.59 0.75 15.19
CA ALA A 172 11.33 1.43 15.00
C ALA A 172 11.26 1.98 13.57
N THR A 173 10.04 2.15 13.05
CA THR A 173 9.82 2.84 11.78
C THR A 173 9.76 4.36 11.99
N GLN A 174 9.55 5.12 10.90
CA GLN A 174 9.35 6.57 10.99
C GLN A 174 7.97 6.93 11.60
N SER A 175 7.05 5.98 11.70
CA SER A 175 5.74 6.17 12.30
C SER A 175 5.86 6.43 13.81
N ARG A 176 5.11 7.44 14.30
CA ARG A 176 5.00 7.70 15.75
C ARG A 176 4.43 6.51 16.52
N ALA A 177 3.53 5.74 15.91
CA ALA A 177 2.97 4.53 16.52
C ALA A 177 4.03 3.48 16.80
N SER A 178 4.89 3.19 15.82
CA SER A 178 6.02 2.27 15.95
C SER A 178 6.99 2.70 17.06
N GLN A 179 7.35 3.98 17.06
CA GLN A 179 8.26 4.53 18.07
C GLN A 179 7.66 4.49 19.47
N ALA A 180 6.39 4.83 19.62
CA ALA A 180 5.68 4.73 20.90
C ALA A 180 5.61 3.28 21.39
N TRP A 181 5.33 2.32 20.48
CA TRP A 181 5.34 0.90 20.80
C TRP A 181 6.68 0.44 21.36
N VAL A 182 7.79 0.70 20.64
CA VAL A 182 9.12 0.29 21.11
C VAL A 182 9.45 0.90 22.47
N ARG A 183 9.23 2.20 22.66
CA ARG A 183 9.48 2.86 23.96
C ARG A 183 8.63 2.26 25.09
N ALA A 184 7.34 2.00 24.83
CA ALA A 184 6.45 1.42 25.81
C ALA A 184 6.84 0.00 26.26
N THR A 185 7.54 -0.78 25.41
CA THR A 185 8.10 -2.07 25.79
C THR A 185 9.30 -1.94 26.76
N GLY A 186 9.86 -0.75 26.91
CA GLY A 186 11.13 -0.50 27.62
C GLY A 186 12.35 -0.71 26.76
N GLY A 187 12.19 -0.93 25.46
CA GLY A 187 13.29 -0.99 24.48
C GLY A 187 13.75 0.39 24.04
N GLU A 188 14.94 0.45 23.44
CA GLU A 188 15.50 1.66 22.82
C GLU A 188 15.08 1.69 21.33
N ALA A 189 14.35 2.73 20.92
CA ALA A 189 13.89 2.87 19.55
C ALA A 189 15.03 3.40 18.65
N VAL A 190 15.46 2.58 17.70
CA VAL A 190 16.39 2.96 16.63
C VAL A 190 15.58 3.12 15.34
N VAL A 191 15.39 4.36 14.90
CA VAL A 191 14.59 4.65 13.70
C VAL A 191 15.38 4.33 12.45
N LEU A 192 14.99 3.30 11.72
CA LEU A 192 15.64 2.83 10.49
C LEU A 192 14.61 2.52 9.40
N PRO A 193 14.90 2.89 8.13
CA PRO A 193 14.15 2.39 6.98
C PRO A 193 14.23 0.86 6.91
N ILE A 194 13.28 0.25 6.20
CA ILE A 194 13.23 -1.23 6.10
C ILE A 194 14.48 -1.81 5.43
N ALA A 195 15.07 -1.12 4.47
CA ALA A 195 16.29 -1.54 3.79
C ALA A 195 17.51 -1.67 4.73
N GLU A 196 17.51 -0.93 5.84
CA GLU A 196 18.60 -0.95 6.83
C GLU A 196 18.35 -1.96 7.97
N ALA A 197 17.20 -2.63 8.00
CA ALA A 197 16.88 -3.60 9.05
C ALA A 197 17.87 -4.76 9.09
N VAL A 198 18.16 -5.39 7.94
CA VAL A 198 19.08 -6.54 7.86
C VAL A 198 20.54 -6.12 8.18
N PRO A 199 21.10 -5.07 7.57
CA PRO A 199 22.40 -4.54 7.99
C PRO A 199 22.49 -4.23 9.49
N GLY A 200 21.44 -3.59 10.05
CA GLY A 200 21.36 -3.26 11.47
C GLY A 200 21.35 -4.50 12.38
N LEU A 201 20.67 -5.58 11.98
CA LEU A 201 20.68 -6.87 12.69
C LEU A 201 22.07 -7.54 12.61
N GLN A 202 22.68 -7.56 11.44
CA GLN A 202 23.98 -8.19 11.20
C GLN A 202 25.12 -7.51 11.95
N THR A 203 25.09 -6.18 12.04
CA THR A 203 26.09 -5.39 12.79
C THR A 203 25.80 -5.36 14.30
N GLY A 204 24.64 -5.85 14.74
CA GLY A 204 24.22 -5.79 16.14
C GLY A 204 23.74 -4.40 16.58
N LEU A 205 23.56 -3.44 15.64
CA LEU A 205 22.99 -2.13 15.93
C LEU A 205 21.57 -2.25 16.51
N ILE A 206 20.81 -3.23 16.06
CA ILE A 206 19.50 -3.61 16.59
C ILE A 206 19.46 -5.10 16.88
N LYS A 207 18.61 -5.51 17.83
CA LYS A 207 18.39 -6.91 18.20
C LYS A 207 17.06 -7.46 17.68
N GLY A 208 16.20 -6.60 17.15
CA GLY A 208 14.88 -6.96 16.64
C GLY A 208 14.10 -5.73 16.18
N GLY A 209 12.80 -5.90 16.06
CA GLY A 209 11.87 -4.84 15.63
C GLY A 209 10.48 -5.42 15.42
N GLU A 210 9.69 -4.74 14.60
CA GLU A 210 8.34 -5.15 14.24
C GLU A 210 8.15 -5.19 12.74
N SER A 211 7.29 -6.09 12.26
CA SER A 211 6.93 -6.20 10.84
C SER A 211 5.69 -7.06 10.65
N GLY A 212 4.95 -6.85 9.58
CA GLY A 212 3.97 -7.79 9.05
C GLY A 212 4.65 -9.03 8.47
N VAL A 213 3.92 -10.14 8.41
CA VAL A 213 4.43 -11.47 8.06
C VAL A 213 5.11 -11.51 6.68
N ILE A 214 4.49 -10.91 5.64
CA ILE A 214 5.03 -10.95 4.27
C ILE A 214 6.38 -10.23 4.20
N VAL A 215 6.48 -9.03 4.79
CA VAL A 215 7.71 -8.23 4.79
C VAL A 215 8.79 -8.91 5.62
N TYR A 216 8.43 -9.42 6.81
CA TYR A 216 9.33 -10.22 7.64
C TYR A 216 9.88 -11.42 6.86
N GLY A 217 9.01 -12.22 6.29
CA GLY A 217 9.37 -13.44 5.57
C GLY A 217 10.22 -13.20 4.32
N GLY A 218 9.93 -12.11 3.60
CA GLY A 218 10.65 -11.76 2.38
C GLY A 218 12.02 -11.12 2.59
N LEU A 219 12.24 -10.46 3.73
CA LEU A 219 13.43 -9.64 3.92
C LEU A 219 14.24 -9.98 5.19
N ILE A 220 13.58 -10.21 6.33
CA ILE A 220 14.19 -10.13 7.66
C ILE A 220 14.48 -11.50 8.26
N ALA A 221 13.64 -12.49 7.98
CA ALA A 221 13.55 -13.75 8.71
C ALA A 221 14.88 -14.50 8.87
N LYS A 222 15.76 -14.46 7.85
CA LYS A 222 17.09 -15.10 7.92
C LYS A 222 18.02 -14.44 8.93
N ALA A 223 17.90 -13.12 9.12
CA ALA A 223 18.76 -12.36 10.04
C ALA A 223 18.21 -12.32 11.48
N ALA A 224 16.88 -12.51 11.64
CA ALA A 224 16.21 -12.52 12.94
C ALA A 224 15.15 -13.63 12.96
N PRO A 225 15.54 -14.89 13.26
CA PRO A 225 14.68 -16.06 13.06
C PRO A 225 13.60 -16.26 14.12
N HIS A 226 13.56 -15.46 15.18
CA HIS A 226 12.51 -15.52 16.20
C HIS A 226 11.39 -14.53 15.89
N TYR A 227 10.17 -15.04 15.78
CA TYR A 227 8.98 -14.25 15.43
C TYR A 227 7.85 -14.52 16.41
N THR A 228 7.57 -13.53 17.27
CA THR A 228 6.53 -13.61 18.31
C THR A 228 5.26 -12.94 17.81
N LEU A 229 4.17 -13.69 17.74
CA LEU A 229 2.88 -13.27 17.20
C LEU A 229 2.15 -12.33 18.17
N THR A 230 2.67 -11.14 18.37
CA THR A 230 2.09 -10.13 19.27
C THR A 230 0.82 -9.50 18.72
N ALA A 231 0.62 -9.48 17.41
CA ALA A 231 -0.52 -8.87 16.71
C ALA A 231 -0.88 -7.49 17.27
N HIS A 232 0.16 -6.69 17.57
CA HIS A 232 -0.01 -5.45 18.34
C HIS A 232 -0.46 -4.27 17.51
N ALA A 233 -0.33 -4.32 16.18
CA ALA A 233 -0.85 -3.31 15.27
C ALA A 233 -1.35 -3.98 13.99
N PHE A 234 -2.23 -3.30 13.27
CA PHE A 234 -2.60 -3.68 11.91
C PHE A 234 -1.88 -2.75 10.93
N ASP A 235 -1.32 -3.33 9.89
CA ASP A 235 -0.54 -2.59 8.90
C ASP A 235 -1.14 -2.68 7.51
N SER A 236 -1.07 -1.58 6.81
CA SER A 236 -1.48 -1.42 5.43
C SER A 236 -0.48 -0.54 4.69
N GLY A 237 -0.64 -0.44 3.39
CA GLY A 237 -0.10 0.61 2.57
C GLY A 237 -1.22 1.45 1.97
N ALA A 238 -0.84 2.47 1.23
CA ALA A 238 -1.73 3.27 0.42
C ALA A 238 -1.22 3.36 -1.01
N LEU A 239 -2.13 3.23 -1.97
CA LEU A 239 -1.87 3.51 -3.38
C LEU A 239 -2.21 4.98 -3.61
N LEU A 240 -1.20 5.80 -3.86
CA LEU A 240 -1.27 7.25 -3.92
C LEU A 240 -0.84 7.72 -5.31
N CYS A 241 -1.60 8.63 -5.93
CA CYS A 241 -1.22 9.26 -7.18
C CYS A 241 -1.03 10.76 -7.00
N ASN A 242 -0.25 11.39 -7.88
CA ASN A 242 -0.19 12.84 -7.98
C ASN A 242 -1.59 13.38 -8.28
N LYS A 243 -2.10 14.27 -7.41
CA LYS A 243 -3.50 14.72 -7.52
C LYS A 243 -3.73 15.53 -8.79
N GLU A 244 -2.78 16.39 -9.16
CA GLU A 244 -2.92 17.21 -10.37
C GLU A 244 -2.95 16.35 -11.65
N TRP A 245 -2.10 15.34 -11.73
CA TRP A 245 -2.11 14.38 -12.83
C TRP A 245 -3.43 13.59 -12.87
N TYR A 246 -3.87 13.06 -11.70
CA TYR A 246 -5.10 12.27 -11.59
C TYR A 246 -6.33 13.08 -11.99
N ASP A 247 -6.43 14.34 -11.54
CA ASP A 247 -7.56 15.23 -11.83
C ASP A 247 -7.64 15.63 -13.32
N LYS A 248 -6.50 15.61 -14.04
CA LYS A 248 -6.44 15.86 -15.49
C LYS A 248 -6.90 14.68 -16.34
N LEU A 249 -7.01 13.50 -15.76
CA LEU A 249 -7.53 12.34 -16.47
C LEU A 249 -9.03 12.54 -16.78
N LYS A 250 -9.47 12.03 -17.92
CA LYS A 250 -10.89 11.93 -18.21
C LYS A 250 -11.58 11.07 -17.15
N PRO A 251 -12.86 11.32 -16.79
CA PRO A 251 -13.57 10.52 -15.77
C PRO A 251 -13.50 9.00 -15.99
N GLU A 252 -13.59 8.57 -17.25
CA GLU A 252 -13.45 7.16 -17.63
C GLU A 252 -12.06 6.58 -17.26
N HIS A 253 -10.99 7.35 -17.47
CA HIS A 253 -9.63 6.95 -17.13
C HIS A 253 -9.40 6.95 -15.60
N GLN A 254 -9.97 7.93 -14.87
CA GLN A 254 -9.94 7.94 -13.41
C GLN A 254 -10.60 6.69 -12.84
N ALA A 255 -11.76 6.30 -13.38
CA ALA A 255 -12.46 5.09 -12.97
C ALA A 255 -11.62 3.83 -13.23
N ILE A 256 -11.00 3.73 -14.42
CA ILE A 256 -10.10 2.60 -14.75
C ILE A 256 -8.93 2.52 -13.77
N VAL A 257 -8.22 3.63 -13.54
CA VAL A 257 -7.04 3.67 -12.65
C VAL A 257 -7.42 3.32 -11.21
N THR A 258 -8.57 3.82 -10.73
CA THR A 258 -9.05 3.54 -9.37
C THR A 258 -9.47 2.09 -9.19
N ALA A 259 -10.17 1.50 -10.17
CA ALA A 259 -10.65 0.12 -10.12
C ALA A 259 -9.57 -0.93 -10.43
N ALA A 260 -8.42 -0.53 -10.97
CA ALA A 260 -7.38 -1.45 -11.43
C ALA A 260 -6.74 -2.26 -10.31
N TRP A 261 -6.81 -1.78 -9.05
CA TRP A 261 -6.36 -2.49 -7.85
C TRP A 261 -7.58 -3.02 -7.09
N ASP A 262 -7.82 -4.33 -7.14
CA ASP A 262 -8.84 -4.99 -6.32
C ASP A 262 -8.32 -5.16 -4.89
N ALA A 263 -8.64 -4.19 -4.02
CA ALA A 263 -8.19 -4.17 -2.63
C ALA A 263 -8.75 -5.35 -1.81
N ARG A 264 -9.96 -5.84 -2.12
CA ARG A 264 -10.56 -6.98 -1.40
C ARG A 264 -9.92 -8.30 -1.79
N ALA A 265 -9.67 -8.51 -3.09
CA ALA A 265 -8.93 -9.68 -3.54
C ALA A 265 -7.51 -9.67 -3.00
N GLN A 266 -6.85 -8.50 -3.03
CA GLN A 266 -5.50 -8.33 -2.48
C GLN A 266 -5.45 -8.66 -0.98
N ALA A 267 -6.42 -8.21 -0.18
CA ALA A 267 -6.48 -8.51 1.24
C ALA A 267 -6.64 -10.02 1.49
N ARG A 268 -7.54 -10.71 0.76
CA ARG A 268 -7.69 -12.18 0.86
C ARG A 268 -6.39 -12.91 0.55
N ASP A 269 -5.72 -12.52 -0.54
CA ASP A 269 -4.46 -13.15 -0.98
C ASP A 269 -3.32 -12.86 0.00
N ALA A 270 -3.26 -11.66 0.57
CA ALA A 270 -2.29 -11.30 1.60
C ALA A 270 -2.46 -12.14 2.88
N ARG A 271 -3.71 -12.34 3.31
CA ARG A 271 -4.04 -13.19 4.47
C ARG A 271 -3.63 -14.64 4.20
N ALA A 272 -3.96 -15.18 3.02
CA ALA A 272 -3.58 -16.54 2.63
C ALA A 272 -2.04 -16.71 2.56
N ASP A 273 -1.31 -15.75 1.98
CA ASP A 273 0.16 -15.78 1.96
C ASP A 273 0.76 -15.70 3.37
N ASN A 274 0.18 -14.88 4.26
CA ASN A 274 0.59 -14.80 5.67
C ASN A 274 0.42 -16.14 6.39
N GLU A 275 -0.74 -16.77 6.27
CA GLU A 275 -1.05 -18.07 6.87
C GLU A 275 -0.09 -19.15 6.34
N LYS A 276 0.08 -19.21 5.02
CA LYS A 276 1.01 -20.14 4.38
C LYS A 276 2.45 -19.97 4.88
N PHE A 277 2.93 -18.71 4.96
CA PHE A 277 4.28 -18.43 5.46
C PHE A 277 4.46 -18.92 6.91
N LEU A 278 3.49 -18.64 7.79
CA LEU A 278 3.52 -19.06 9.19
C LEU A 278 3.49 -20.59 9.34
N ALA A 279 2.71 -21.29 8.51
CA ALA A 279 2.67 -22.75 8.49
C ALA A 279 4.02 -23.36 8.05
N ASP A 280 4.70 -22.74 7.07
CA ASP A 280 5.96 -23.22 6.52
C ASP A 280 7.20 -22.72 7.29
N ALA A 281 7.03 -21.88 8.32
CA ALA A 281 8.12 -21.14 8.97
C ALA A 281 9.21 -22.08 9.57
N ALA A 282 8.81 -23.16 10.21
CA ALA A 282 9.74 -24.11 10.83
C ALA A 282 10.68 -24.75 9.79
N SER A 283 10.17 -25.10 8.60
CA SER A 283 10.98 -25.66 7.51
C SER A 283 12.01 -24.68 6.95
N ARG A 284 11.87 -23.39 7.26
CA ARG A 284 12.76 -22.29 6.88
C ARG A 284 13.72 -21.90 8.00
N GLY A 285 13.76 -22.65 9.11
CA GLY A 285 14.59 -22.37 10.28
C GLY A 285 14.08 -21.18 11.12
N ILE A 286 12.80 -20.85 11.00
CA ILE A 286 12.17 -19.73 11.71
C ILE A 286 11.38 -20.28 12.90
N THR A 287 11.60 -19.72 14.09
CA THR A 287 10.84 -20.04 15.29
C THR A 287 9.68 -19.06 15.45
N VAL A 288 8.49 -19.51 15.07
CA VAL A 288 7.24 -18.75 15.29
C VAL A 288 6.70 -19.10 16.68
N ARG A 289 6.39 -18.08 17.47
CA ARG A 289 5.86 -18.24 18.81
C ARG A 289 4.54 -17.50 18.97
N LYS A 290 3.51 -18.21 19.42
CA LYS A 290 2.25 -17.61 19.86
C LYS A 290 2.32 -17.35 21.37
N PRO A 291 2.13 -16.10 21.85
CA PRO A 291 2.08 -15.80 23.28
C PRO A 291 0.95 -16.56 23.96
N SER A 292 1.16 -17.00 25.21
CA SER A 292 0.08 -17.45 26.09
C SER A 292 -0.85 -16.29 26.45
N ALA A 293 -2.02 -16.59 27.03
CA ALA A 293 -2.96 -15.54 27.43
C ALA A 293 -2.34 -14.54 28.43
N ALA A 294 -1.57 -15.03 29.41
CA ALA A 294 -0.88 -14.17 30.39
C ALA A 294 0.20 -13.29 29.75
N GLU A 295 0.98 -13.85 28.80
CA GLU A 295 1.99 -13.09 28.07
C GLU A 295 1.34 -12.04 27.16
N LEU A 296 0.21 -12.38 26.52
CA LEU A 296 -0.55 -11.43 25.69
C LEU A 296 -1.09 -10.26 26.51
N GLU A 297 -1.55 -10.51 27.74
CA GLU A 297 -1.95 -9.43 28.64
C GLU A 297 -0.80 -8.47 28.97
N ALA A 298 0.42 -8.98 29.18
CA ALA A 298 1.59 -8.13 29.36
C ALA A 298 1.87 -7.25 28.10
N TRP A 299 1.71 -7.81 26.90
CA TRP A 299 1.80 -7.06 25.66
C TRP A 299 0.69 -6.03 25.49
N ARG A 300 -0.56 -6.37 25.87
CA ARG A 300 -1.69 -5.42 25.83
C ARG A 300 -1.50 -4.25 26.80
N ALA A 301 -0.97 -4.51 27.98
CA ALA A 301 -0.64 -3.43 28.93
C ALA A 301 0.39 -2.44 28.39
N VAL A 302 1.40 -2.94 27.63
CA VAL A 302 2.33 -2.11 26.87
C VAL A 302 1.59 -1.35 25.77
N GLY A 303 0.74 -2.04 25.01
CA GLY A 303 -0.04 -1.45 23.94
C GLY A 303 -0.90 -0.29 24.38
N LYS A 304 -1.53 -0.40 25.57
CA LYS A 304 -2.30 0.69 26.14
C LYS A 304 -1.44 1.94 26.37
N ARG A 305 -0.26 1.81 26.97
CA ARG A 305 0.64 2.94 27.19
C ARG A 305 1.12 3.56 25.88
N ALA A 306 1.45 2.73 24.89
CA ALA A 306 1.85 3.19 23.57
C ALA A 306 0.71 3.91 22.83
N ALA A 307 -0.53 3.41 22.96
CA ALA A 307 -1.71 4.07 22.40
C ALA A 307 -1.98 5.43 23.06
N ASP A 308 -1.89 5.51 24.39
CA ASP A 308 -2.06 6.76 25.14
C ASP A 308 -1.00 7.79 24.72
N GLU A 309 0.28 7.37 24.58
CA GLU A 309 1.37 8.23 24.09
C GLU A 309 1.13 8.71 22.64
N LEU A 310 0.71 7.81 21.76
CA LEU A 310 0.41 8.13 20.37
C LEU A 310 -0.72 9.15 20.29
N LEU A 311 -1.83 8.90 20.95
CA LEU A 311 -3.03 9.75 20.88
C LEU A 311 -2.78 11.14 21.48
N ALA A 312 -1.93 11.25 22.50
CA ALA A 312 -1.52 12.55 23.04
C ALA A 312 -0.81 13.43 22.01
N GLN A 313 -0.17 12.83 21.02
CA GLN A 313 0.56 13.53 19.94
C GLN A 313 -0.25 13.71 18.66
N MET A 314 -1.47 13.14 18.58
CA MET A 314 -2.32 13.22 17.40
C MET A 314 -3.16 14.49 17.36
N SER A 315 -3.45 14.95 16.14
CA SER A 315 -4.38 16.06 15.90
C SER A 315 -5.79 15.70 16.38
N PRO A 316 -6.66 16.69 16.67
CA PRO A 316 -8.07 16.42 16.98
C PRO A 316 -8.76 15.59 15.90
N GLU A 317 -8.46 15.86 14.62
CA GLU A 317 -9.02 15.13 13.49
C GLU A 317 -8.61 13.64 13.48
N ALA A 318 -7.34 13.34 13.74
CA ALA A 318 -6.89 11.94 13.84
C ALA A 318 -7.55 11.21 15.01
N ARG A 319 -7.74 11.89 16.14
CA ARG A 319 -8.47 11.33 17.29
C ARG A 319 -9.93 11.07 16.96
N GLN A 320 -10.59 11.99 16.24
CA GLN A 320 -11.96 11.79 15.77
C GLN A 320 -12.06 10.56 14.86
N ILE A 321 -11.15 10.41 13.88
CA ILE A 321 -11.13 9.23 13.00
C ILE A 321 -10.97 7.95 13.83
N ARG A 322 -10.08 7.94 14.82
CA ARG A 322 -9.92 6.79 15.73
C ARG A 322 -11.21 6.46 16.48
N ASP A 323 -11.93 7.47 16.97
CA ASP A 323 -13.20 7.28 17.68
C ASP A 323 -14.30 6.77 16.74
N GLU A 324 -14.31 7.19 15.49
CA GLU A 324 -15.17 6.65 14.43
C GLU A 324 -14.88 5.18 14.20
N ILE A 325 -13.60 4.81 13.99
CA ILE A 325 -13.19 3.41 13.86
C ILE A 325 -13.65 2.59 15.05
N ALA A 326 -13.40 3.07 16.28
CA ALA A 326 -13.78 2.35 17.50
C ALA A 326 -15.29 2.08 17.59
N ARG A 327 -16.13 3.05 17.17
CA ARG A 327 -17.58 2.86 17.06
C ARG A 327 -17.96 1.86 15.98
N ASP A 328 -17.30 1.93 14.84
CA ASP A 328 -17.60 1.09 13.68
C ASP A 328 -17.32 -0.38 13.93
N ILE A 329 -16.28 -0.67 14.71
CA ILE A 329 -15.89 -2.04 15.05
C ILE A 329 -16.49 -2.53 16.37
N ALA A 330 -17.25 -1.70 17.10
CA ALA A 330 -17.89 -2.09 18.35
C ALA A 330 -18.85 -3.27 18.13
N GLY A 331 -18.63 -4.35 18.87
CA GLY A 331 -19.44 -5.57 18.76
C GLY A 331 -19.06 -6.52 17.61
N VAL A 332 -18.14 -6.16 16.74
CA VAL A 332 -17.57 -7.07 15.73
C VAL A 332 -16.52 -7.97 16.40
N ARG A 333 -16.70 -9.31 16.27
CA ARG A 333 -15.81 -10.32 16.88
C ARG A 333 -14.87 -10.98 15.89
#